data_d6b4f15e0c79a8b35bbcfbc0798173ba
#
_entry.id   d6b4f15e0c79a8b35bbcfbc0798173ba
#
_cell.length_a   1.000
_cell.length_b   1.000
_cell.length_c   1.000
_cell.angle_alpha   90.00
_cell.angle_beta   90.00
_cell.angle_gamma   90.00
#
_symmetry.space_group_name_H-M   'P 1'
#
loop_
_entity.id
_entity.type
_entity.pdbx_description
1 polymer ?
#
loop_
_entity_poly.entity_id
_entity_poly.type
_entity_poly.pdbx_seq_one_letter_code
_entity_poly.pdbx_strand_id
1 'polypeptide(L)'
;MKKLTSLVLATGMVLSLAACGGSGSSTAASTTNTGDSTATTDTAAADESNLGYEYGEHFHSDEPVTYTMFFNDNPAYPMNDKWINEGVFKAIEDATNVHLELTVVDNSNYTDKVSLAVSSGTAPYIIPKIYSETAYVTGGGVVPVSDYVQYMPNYSKFVEEYNMQDDLATITQADGKYYRLPGLKETALQDYTFLVRKDIFDAAGYDVTELEKDWTWDKFADVLIGVKQYMVEQGMCGENDYIWSDMWCGQTSGYGQGGNLLKLLGASYDINTGWAITTNYGLVYDADSDSFVDGSVSDNYKQAYTVLQKLVQNKVLDPETWTQDDDTALNKFYRGETAIMSTNRAQYAVQDAKVKEQLGEGNYELYRILTPIGTSDYQAENQRLECGIMISSNALKELGEDEFIKMMRFVDWLWYSDEGLTLTKWGKEGETYTVTDGTYSLTPGYYCKGLSIGQTSDDQIDLREELGYACGNFMYSGNTELLTSNFTDDLRDFYDRQGQYRKLRPLDPTVTFDEDQLEMLNLWGTPMTDTVNAWTCKFAMNQADINNDWDTYVAEVEAQNMQNIVDMYNDTYNASK
;
A
#
# COMPACT_ATOMS: atom_id res chain seq x y z
N MET A 1 46.52 -0.17 -21.95
CA MET A 1 46.51 -0.44 -23.41
C MET A 1 45.47 -1.48 -23.68
N LYS A 2 44.41 -1.14 -24.30
CA LYS A 2 43.57 -1.69 -25.37
C LYS A 2 42.15 -1.14 -25.20
N LYS A 3 41.87 -0.21 -26.12
CA LYS A 3 40.51 0.31 -26.40
C LYS A 3 39.75 -0.78 -27.14
N LEU A 4 38.46 -0.95 -26.84
CA LEU A 4 37.50 -1.54 -27.78
C LEU A 4 36.29 -0.63 -27.91
N THR A 5 36.05 -0.29 -29.12
CA THR A 5 35.05 0.61 -29.69
C THR A 5 33.69 -0.10 -29.79
N SER A 6 32.65 0.60 -29.40
CA SER A 6 31.24 0.18 -29.59
C SER A 6 30.78 0.59 -30.99
N LEU A 7 30.20 -0.36 -31.70
CA LEU A 7 29.59 -0.16 -33.02
C LEU A 7 28.06 -0.08 -32.83
N VAL A 8 27.51 1.06 -33.22
CA VAL A 8 26.05 1.31 -33.34
C VAL A 8 25.60 0.74 -34.69
N LEU A 9 24.58 -0.11 -34.68
CA LEU A 9 23.87 -0.50 -35.91
C LEU A 9 22.41 -0.04 -35.77
N ALA A 10 22.09 1.02 -36.48
CA ALA A 10 20.73 1.43 -36.79
C ALA A 10 20.27 0.71 -38.04
N THR A 11 19.12 0.03 -37.99
CA THR A 11 18.47 -0.48 -39.21
C THR A 11 17.01 -0.04 -39.17
N GLY A 12 16.71 0.95 -40.03
CA GLY A 12 15.34 1.35 -40.32
C GLY A 12 14.65 0.33 -41.24
N MET A 13 13.35 0.19 -41.10
CA MET A 13 12.49 -0.38 -42.12
C MET A 13 11.30 0.53 -42.42
N VAL A 14 11.17 0.75 -43.71
CA VAL A 14 10.28 1.68 -44.40
C VAL A 14 8.91 1.04 -44.63
N LEU A 15 7.87 1.89 -44.57
CA LEU A 15 6.49 1.69 -44.95
C LEU A 15 6.27 0.97 -46.30
N SER A 16 5.15 0.24 -46.36
CA SER A 16 4.40 0.09 -47.63
C SER A 16 2.90 0.15 -47.35
N LEU A 17 2.29 1.25 -47.78
CA LEU A 17 0.86 1.40 -48.03
C LEU A 17 0.44 0.58 -49.25
N ALA A 18 -0.71 -0.07 -49.18
CA ALA A 18 -1.49 -0.39 -50.36
C ALA A 18 -2.97 -0.21 -50.05
N ALA A 19 -3.53 0.79 -50.67
CA ALA A 19 -4.95 1.06 -50.74
C ALA A 19 -5.64 0.19 -51.79
N CYS A 20 -6.85 -0.28 -51.52
CA CYS A 20 -7.86 -0.47 -52.57
C CYS A 20 -9.26 -0.37 -51.95
N GLY A 21 -10.01 0.48 -52.51
CA GLY A 21 -11.33 0.95 -52.30
C GLY A 21 -12.42 0.08 -52.93
N GLY A 22 -13.63 0.35 -52.55
CA GLY A 22 -14.85 -0.24 -53.09
C GLY A 22 -16.08 0.30 -52.45
N SER A 23 -16.73 1.22 -53.14
CA SER A 23 -18.00 1.87 -52.82
C SER A 23 -19.19 0.91 -52.82
N GLY A 24 -20.17 1.15 -51.99
CA GLY A 24 -21.50 0.54 -52.06
C GLY A 24 -22.52 1.24 -51.21
N SER A 25 -23.17 2.25 -51.77
CA SER A 25 -24.30 2.98 -51.24
C SER A 25 -25.58 2.14 -51.31
N SER A 26 -26.40 2.12 -50.26
CA SER A 26 -27.85 2.00 -50.40
C SER A 26 -28.57 2.62 -49.20
N THR A 27 -29.32 3.61 -49.54
CA THR A 27 -30.39 4.34 -48.82
C THR A 27 -31.63 3.48 -48.59
N ALA A 28 -32.26 3.57 -47.41
CA ALA A 28 -33.71 3.72 -47.20
C ALA A 28 -34.02 3.61 -45.69
N ALA A 29 -34.57 4.54 -45.18
CA ALA A 29 -35.91 5.09 -44.95
C ALA A 29 -36.30 5.05 -43.46
N SER A 30 -36.51 6.24 -42.98
CA SER A 30 -37.15 6.67 -41.74
C SER A 30 -38.53 6.01 -41.51
N THR A 31 -38.77 5.60 -40.25
CA THR A 31 -40.10 5.73 -39.65
C THR A 31 -39.97 6.10 -38.17
N THR A 32 -40.41 7.26 -37.85
CA THR A 32 -40.71 7.79 -36.54
C THR A 32 -41.79 6.97 -35.85
N ASN A 33 -41.55 6.57 -34.61
CA ASN A 33 -42.66 6.31 -33.68
C ASN A 33 -42.29 6.85 -32.30
N THR A 34 -42.93 7.90 -31.89
CA THR A 34 -43.02 8.46 -30.56
C THR A 34 -43.79 7.49 -29.66
N GLY A 35 -43.14 7.01 -28.62
CA GLY A 35 -43.76 6.26 -27.53
C GLY A 35 -43.07 6.63 -26.23
N ASP A 36 -43.75 7.45 -25.46
CA ASP A 36 -43.46 7.80 -24.08
C ASP A 36 -43.42 6.50 -23.25
N SER A 37 -42.30 6.23 -22.61
CA SER A 37 -42.20 5.14 -21.66
C SER A 37 -41.29 5.58 -20.53
N THR A 38 -41.93 6.01 -19.45
CA THR A 38 -41.37 6.11 -18.12
C THR A 38 -40.66 4.81 -17.77
N ALA A 39 -39.33 4.82 -17.76
CA ALA A 39 -38.53 3.74 -17.22
C ALA A 39 -38.61 3.80 -15.68
N THR A 40 -39.47 2.98 -15.12
CA THR A 40 -39.35 2.51 -13.77
C THR A 40 -38.11 1.59 -13.74
N THR A 41 -37.11 1.97 -12.99
CA THR A 41 -36.02 1.07 -12.58
C THR A 41 -36.64 0.01 -11.67
N ASP A 42 -37.07 -1.10 -12.25
CA ASP A 42 -37.21 -2.35 -11.55
C ASP A 42 -35.78 -2.84 -11.24
N THR A 43 -35.33 -2.62 -10.01
CA THR A 43 -34.34 -3.48 -9.38
C THR A 43 -34.99 -4.87 -9.36
N ALA A 44 -34.62 -5.71 -10.32
CA ALA A 44 -34.93 -7.12 -10.27
C ALA A 44 -34.35 -7.65 -8.94
N ALA A 45 -35.23 -8.02 -8.02
CA ALA A 45 -34.84 -8.82 -6.87
C ALA A 45 -34.16 -10.08 -7.44
N ALA A 46 -32.88 -10.27 -7.11
CA ALA A 46 -32.16 -11.49 -7.45
C ALA A 46 -32.99 -12.67 -6.94
N ASP A 47 -33.13 -13.66 -7.79
CA ASP A 47 -33.83 -14.90 -7.43
C ASP A 47 -33.00 -15.59 -6.35
N GLU A 48 -33.42 -15.48 -5.09
CA GLU A 48 -32.75 -16.03 -3.91
C GLU A 48 -32.63 -17.57 -3.96
N SER A 49 -33.29 -18.24 -4.93
CA SER A 49 -33.38 -19.69 -4.99
C SER A 49 -32.09 -20.41 -5.47
N ASN A 50 -31.08 -19.69 -5.94
CA ASN A 50 -29.82 -20.28 -6.48
C ASN A 50 -28.56 -19.95 -5.67
N LEU A 51 -28.67 -19.29 -4.55
CA LEU A 51 -27.47 -18.90 -3.81
C LEU A 51 -26.79 -20.06 -3.07
N GLY A 52 -27.48 -21.03 -2.52
CA GLY A 52 -26.96 -22.32 -1.97
C GLY A 52 -25.62 -22.28 -1.21
N TYR A 53 -25.16 -21.06 -0.80
CA TYR A 53 -23.93 -20.80 -0.06
C TYR A 53 -24.16 -19.52 0.76
N GLU A 54 -24.00 -19.61 2.08
CA GLU A 54 -24.35 -18.54 3.02
C GLU A 54 -23.10 -17.96 3.72
N TYR A 55 -23.28 -16.79 4.35
CA TYR A 55 -22.24 -16.17 5.17
C TYR A 55 -21.78 -17.11 6.29
N GLY A 56 -20.44 -17.25 6.41
CA GLY A 56 -19.82 -18.12 7.40
C GLY A 56 -19.91 -19.61 7.09
N GLU A 57 -20.48 -19.98 5.95
CA GLU A 57 -20.51 -21.37 5.51
C GLU A 57 -19.13 -21.82 5.04
N HIS A 58 -18.74 -23.03 5.45
CA HIS A 58 -17.52 -23.68 4.99
C HIS A 58 -17.64 -24.08 3.52
N PHE A 59 -16.75 -23.59 2.67
CA PHE A 59 -16.72 -24.01 1.26
C PHE A 59 -16.06 -25.37 1.11
N HIS A 60 -16.76 -26.30 0.46
CA HIS A 60 -16.21 -27.59 0.07
C HIS A 60 -16.79 -28.04 -1.27
N SER A 61 -15.97 -28.52 -2.17
CA SER A 61 -16.41 -29.08 -3.45
C SER A 61 -16.65 -30.59 -3.28
N ASP A 62 -17.84 -31.08 -3.64
CA ASP A 62 -18.18 -32.52 -3.56
C ASP A 62 -17.24 -33.39 -4.40
N GLU A 63 -16.84 -32.87 -5.59
CA GLU A 63 -15.87 -33.51 -6.46
C GLU A 63 -14.56 -32.68 -6.47
N PRO A 64 -13.39 -33.34 -6.60
CA PRO A 64 -12.13 -32.63 -6.74
C PRO A 64 -12.17 -31.69 -7.93
N VAL A 65 -11.76 -30.42 -7.71
CA VAL A 65 -11.70 -29.41 -8.75
C VAL A 65 -10.32 -28.75 -8.77
N THR A 66 -9.87 -28.33 -9.95
CA THR A 66 -8.60 -27.63 -10.11
C THR A 66 -8.85 -26.23 -10.63
N TYR A 67 -8.31 -25.21 -9.94
CA TYR A 67 -8.27 -23.84 -10.44
C TYR A 67 -6.83 -23.41 -10.65
N THR A 68 -6.56 -22.76 -11.78
CA THR A 68 -5.23 -22.21 -12.08
C THR A 68 -5.05 -20.86 -11.40
N MET A 69 -3.87 -20.59 -10.84
CA MET A 69 -3.59 -19.38 -10.11
C MET A 69 -2.16 -18.88 -10.37
N PHE A 70 -1.99 -17.57 -10.57
CA PHE A 70 -0.68 -16.96 -10.43
C PHE A 70 -0.24 -16.96 -8.97
N PHE A 71 1.04 -17.13 -8.73
CA PHE A 71 1.63 -16.97 -7.41
C PHE A 71 2.79 -15.99 -7.48
N ASN A 72 2.70 -14.89 -6.71
CA ASN A 72 3.76 -13.91 -6.56
C ASN A 72 4.79 -14.43 -5.56
N ASP A 73 5.96 -14.87 -6.06
CA ASP A 73 7.02 -15.46 -5.25
C ASP A 73 7.97 -14.37 -4.72
N ASN A 74 8.08 -14.31 -3.40
CA ASN A 74 8.90 -13.29 -2.75
C ASN A 74 10.29 -13.85 -2.39
N PRO A 75 11.39 -13.25 -2.87
CA PRO A 75 12.75 -13.75 -2.63
C PRO A 75 13.17 -13.75 -1.15
N ALA A 76 12.49 -13.00 -0.29
CA ALA A 76 12.76 -13.02 1.15
C ALA A 76 12.25 -14.30 1.85
N TYR A 77 11.28 -14.99 1.23
CA TYR A 77 10.73 -16.27 1.69
C TYR A 77 10.20 -17.03 0.47
N PRO A 78 11.10 -17.59 -0.36
CA PRO A 78 10.73 -18.21 -1.61
C PRO A 78 9.94 -19.50 -1.39
N MET A 79 8.95 -19.70 -2.27
CA MET A 79 8.11 -20.89 -2.26
C MET A 79 8.96 -22.17 -2.43
N ASN A 80 8.58 -23.23 -1.75
CA ASN A 80 9.22 -24.55 -1.85
C ASN A 80 8.18 -25.68 -1.90
N ASP A 81 8.63 -26.90 -2.19
CA ASP A 81 7.76 -28.06 -2.35
C ASP A 81 6.93 -28.41 -1.10
N LYS A 82 7.37 -28.05 0.10
CA LYS A 82 6.60 -28.32 1.32
C LYS A 82 5.33 -27.48 1.39
N TRP A 83 5.31 -26.28 0.82
CA TRP A 83 4.10 -25.45 0.78
C TRP A 83 2.95 -26.17 0.08
N ILE A 84 3.27 -26.93 -1.00
CA ILE A 84 2.29 -27.70 -1.77
C ILE A 84 1.93 -29.02 -1.07
N ASN A 85 2.91 -29.73 -0.53
CA ASN A 85 2.71 -31.11 -0.10
C ASN A 85 2.32 -31.23 1.38
N GLU A 86 2.65 -30.26 2.22
CA GLU A 86 2.50 -30.32 3.68
C GLU A 86 1.94 -29.01 4.27
N GLY A 87 2.11 -27.88 3.57
CA GLY A 87 1.84 -26.52 4.04
C GLY A 87 0.50 -25.96 3.58
N VAL A 88 0.49 -24.65 3.30
CA VAL A 88 -0.71 -23.85 3.07
C VAL A 88 -1.57 -24.38 1.91
N PHE A 89 -0.98 -24.79 0.79
CA PHE A 89 -1.75 -25.30 -0.37
C PHE A 89 -2.37 -26.66 -0.08
N LYS A 90 -1.65 -27.53 0.63
CA LYS A 90 -2.23 -28.81 1.09
C LYS A 90 -3.36 -28.59 2.08
N ALA A 91 -3.22 -27.61 2.98
CA ALA A 91 -4.27 -27.30 3.94
C ALA A 91 -5.53 -26.74 3.26
N ILE A 92 -5.37 -25.89 2.22
CA ILE A 92 -6.49 -25.38 1.41
C ILE A 92 -7.17 -26.55 0.68
N GLU A 93 -6.40 -27.42 0.02
CA GLU A 93 -6.95 -28.59 -0.69
C GLU A 93 -7.69 -29.54 0.25
N ASP A 94 -7.10 -29.84 1.43
CA ASP A 94 -7.75 -30.72 2.43
C ASP A 94 -9.08 -30.14 2.96
N ALA A 95 -9.14 -28.82 3.13
CA ALA A 95 -10.34 -28.15 3.61
C ALA A 95 -11.43 -28.08 2.54
N THR A 96 -11.08 -27.80 1.29
CA THR A 96 -12.03 -27.38 0.25
C THR A 96 -12.24 -28.39 -0.88
N ASN A 97 -11.39 -29.40 -0.98
CA ASN A 97 -11.29 -30.32 -2.15
C ASN A 97 -10.96 -29.55 -3.46
N VAL A 98 -10.30 -28.38 -3.34
CA VAL A 98 -9.82 -27.56 -4.47
C VAL A 98 -8.32 -27.67 -4.57
N HIS A 99 -7.83 -28.13 -5.71
CA HIS A 99 -6.42 -28.09 -6.06
C HIS A 99 -6.08 -26.78 -6.77
N LEU A 100 -5.08 -26.04 -6.26
CA LEU A 100 -4.57 -24.82 -6.91
C LEU A 100 -3.35 -25.17 -7.76
N GLU A 101 -3.52 -25.14 -9.10
CA GLU A 101 -2.41 -25.28 -10.05
C GLU A 101 -1.71 -23.94 -10.23
N LEU A 102 -0.46 -23.84 -9.72
CA LEU A 102 0.25 -22.58 -9.59
C LEU A 102 1.15 -22.26 -10.80
N THR A 103 1.05 -21.02 -11.28
CA THR A 103 2.08 -20.39 -12.11
C THR A 103 2.90 -19.46 -11.23
N VAL A 104 4.05 -19.94 -10.76
CA VAL A 104 4.94 -19.21 -9.86
C VAL A 104 5.74 -18.17 -10.64
N VAL A 105 5.71 -16.91 -10.20
CA VAL A 105 6.40 -15.78 -10.83
C VAL A 105 7.13 -14.98 -9.76
N ASP A 106 8.43 -14.75 -9.97
CA ASP A 106 9.25 -13.90 -9.12
C ASP A 106 8.64 -12.50 -8.98
N ASN A 107 8.63 -11.98 -7.75
CA ASN A 107 8.01 -10.70 -7.41
C ASN A 107 8.48 -9.53 -8.29
N SER A 108 9.76 -9.51 -8.66
CA SER A 108 10.33 -8.44 -9.51
C SER A 108 9.76 -8.40 -10.94
N ASN A 109 9.26 -9.53 -11.43
CA ASN A 109 8.71 -9.68 -12.78
C ASN A 109 7.19 -9.86 -12.79
N TYR A 110 6.54 -9.83 -11.62
CA TYR A 110 5.15 -10.24 -11.48
C TYR A 110 4.19 -9.40 -12.32
N THR A 111 4.25 -8.09 -12.20
CA THR A 111 3.38 -7.15 -12.94
C THR A 111 3.53 -7.30 -14.46
N ASP A 112 4.76 -7.42 -14.96
CA ASP A 112 5.03 -7.59 -16.39
C ASP A 112 4.48 -8.91 -16.92
N LYS A 113 4.62 -10.00 -16.14
CA LYS A 113 4.09 -11.33 -16.50
C LYS A 113 2.58 -11.36 -16.49
N VAL A 114 1.94 -10.73 -15.51
CA VAL A 114 0.47 -10.58 -15.45
C VAL A 114 0.01 -9.81 -16.68
N SER A 115 0.61 -8.66 -16.99
CA SER A 115 0.26 -7.82 -18.15
C SER A 115 0.35 -8.59 -19.45
N LEU A 116 1.44 -9.34 -19.65
CA LEU A 116 1.63 -10.15 -20.85
C LEU A 116 0.58 -11.26 -20.94
N ALA A 117 0.30 -11.97 -19.84
CA ALA A 117 -0.62 -13.09 -19.82
C ALA A 117 -2.07 -12.65 -20.03
N VAL A 118 -2.49 -11.54 -19.37
CA VAL A 118 -3.83 -10.98 -19.55
C VAL A 118 -4.04 -10.50 -20.98
N SER A 119 -3.10 -9.72 -21.54
CA SER A 119 -3.21 -9.19 -22.91
C SER A 119 -3.14 -10.28 -24.00
N SER A 120 -2.43 -11.38 -23.74
CA SER A 120 -2.39 -12.54 -24.67
C SER A 120 -3.55 -13.53 -24.48
N GLY A 121 -4.40 -13.35 -23.48
CA GLY A 121 -5.49 -14.27 -23.17
C GLY A 121 -5.03 -15.63 -22.63
N THR A 122 -3.86 -15.68 -21.96
CA THR A 122 -3.28 -16.91 -21.39
C THR A 122 -3.16 -16.87 -19.85
N ALA A 123 -3.76 -15.85 -19.23
CA ALA A 123 -3.70 -15.70 -17.77
C ALA A 123 -4.42 -16.86 -17.07
N PRO A 124 -3.87 -17.35 -15.95
CA PRO A 124 -4.58 -18.25 -15.03
C PRO A 124 -5.90 -17.61 -14.55
N TYR A 125 -6.79 -18.43 -13.99
CA TYR A 125 -8.11 -17.98 -13.54
C TYR A 125 -8.03 -16.94 -12.43
N ILE A 126 -7.19 -17.17 -11.42
CA ILE A 126 -7.05 -16.34 -10.23
C ILE A 126 -5.71 -15.61 -10.26
N ILE A 127 -5.75 -14.29 -10.14
CA ILE A 127 -4.57 -13.42 -10.24
C ILE A 127 -4.48 -12.56 -8.96
N PRO A 128 -3.84 -13.07 -7.89
CA PRO A 128 -3.72 -12.34 -6.63
C PRO A 128 -2.62 -11.26 -6.68
N LYS A 129 -2.49 -10.52 -5.58
CA LYS A 129 -1.42 -9.55 -5.35
C LYS A 129 -1.40 -8.39 -6.36
N ILE A 130 -2.58 -7.95 -6.79
CA ILE A 130 -2.77 -6.82 -7.69
C ILE A 130 -3.06 -5.55 -6.87
N TYR A 131 -2.30 -4.50 -7.12
CA TYR A 131 -2.46 -3.19 -6.47
C TYR A 131 -3.28 -2.20 -7.30
N SER A 132 -3.27 -2.34 -8.63
CA SER A 132 -4.04 -1.53 -9.57
C SER A 132 -4.51 -2.39 -10.74
N GLU A 133 -5.79 -2.32 -11.08
CA GLU A 133 -6.43 -3.09 -12.15
C GLU A 133 -6.63 -2.32 -13.45
N THR A 134 -6.56 -1.00 -13.42
CA THR A 134 -6.95 -0.11 -14.56
C THR A 134 -6.30 -0.50 -15.89
N ALA A 135 -5.02 -0.85 -15.87
CA ALA A 135 -4.28 -1.25 -17.09
C ALA A 135 -4.79 -2.56 -17.74
N TYR A 136 -5.57 -3.37 -17.03
CA TYR A 136 -6.05 -4.68 -17.49
C TYR A 136 -7.51 -4.67 -17.98
N VAL A 137 -8.24 -3.58 -17.73
CA VAL A 137 -9.69 -3.49 -17.98
C VAL A 137 -10.00 -3.31 -19.44
N THR A 138 -9.32 -2.39 -20.13
CA THR A 138 -9.63 -1.97 -21.52
C THR A 138 -9.62 -3.13 -22.52
N GLY A 139 -8.77 -4.13 -22.35
CA GLY A 139 -8.69 -5.29 -23.25
C GLY A 139 -9.72 -6.38 -23.01
N GLY A 140 -10.59 -6.26 -21.99
CA GLY A 140 -11.56 -7.31 -21.61
C GLY A 140 -10.91 -8.61 -21.13
N GLY A 141 -9.65 -8.55 -20.70
CA GLY A 141 -8.90 -9.72 -20.23
C GLY A 141 -9.23 -10.15 -18.81
N VAL A 142 -9.94 -9.32 -18.07
CA VAL A 142 -10.38 -9.57 -16.69
C VAL A 142 -11.90 -9.38 -16.54
N VAL A 143 -12.48 -10.10 -15.58
CA VAL A 143 -13.93 -10.06 -15.31
C VAL A 143 -14.25 -8.87 -14.41
N PRO A 144 -15.37 -8.12 -14.68
CA PRO A 144 -15.89 -7.16 -13.72
C PRO A 144 -16.44 -7.91 -12.49
N VAL A 145 -15.59 -8.08 -11.48
CA VAL A 145 -15.91 -8.90 -10.29
C VAL A 145 -17.09 -8.35 -9.51
N SER A 146 -17.37 -7.04 -9.62
CA SER A 146 -18.57 -6.41 -9.05
C SER A 146 -19.88 -7.03 -9.51
N ASP A 147 -19.91 -7.64 -10.69
CA ASP A 147 -21.10 -8.31 -11.23
C ASP A 147 -21.38 -9.68 -10.56
N TYR A 148 -20.42 -10.18 -9.73
CA TYR A 148 -20.48 -11.52 -9.11
C TYR A 148 -20.46 -11.51 -7.58
N VAL A 149 -20.33 -10.35 -6.95
CA VAL A 149 -20.25 -10.25 -5.47
C VAL A 149 -21.52 -10.72 -4.75
N GLN A 150 -22.67 -10.75 -5.43
CA GLN A 150 -23.90 -11.35 -4.87
C GLN A 150 -23.77 -12.86 -4.59
N TYR A 151 -22.77 -13.53 -5.17
CA TYR A 151 -22.45 -14.94 -4.91
C TYR A 151 -21.34 -15.11 -3.86
N MET A 152 -20.89 -14.01 -3.26
CA MET A 152 -19.78 -13.91 -2.30
C MET A 152 -20.28 -13.36 -0.95
N PRO A 153 -20.96 -14.19 -0.13
CA PRO A 153 -21.64 -13.68 1.07
C PRO A 153 -20.69 -13.17 2.15
N ASN A 154 -19.47 -13.72 2.28
CA ASN A 154 -18.50 -13.21 3.25
C ASN A 154 -17.99 -11.82 2.84
N TYR A 155 -17.64 -11.64 1.57
CA TYR A 155 -17.27 -10.35 1.00
C TYR A 155 -18.38 -9.31 1.17
N SER A 156 -19.59 -9.64 0.71
CA SER A 156 -20.74 -8.73 0.72
C SER A 156 -21.13 -8.33 2.14
N LYS A 157 -21.10 -9.28 3.08
CA LYS A 157 -21.39 -9.01 4.50
C LYS A 157 -20.36 -8.08 5.12
N PHE A 158 -19.07 -8.27 4.82
CA PHE A 158 -18.00 -7.40 5.29
C PHE A 158 -18.18 -5.96 4.78
N VAL A 159 -18.46 -5.82 3.47
CA VAL A 159 -18.71 -4.51 2.84
C VAL A 159 -19.90 -3.79 3.47
N GLU A 160 -20.99 -4.51 3.75
CA GLU A 160 -22.19 -3.96 4.39
C GLU A 160 -21.92 -3.56 5.85
N GLU A 161 -21.33 -4.46 6.63
CA GLU A 161 -21.11 -4.29 8.08
C GLU A 161 -20.20 -3.11 8.39
N TYR A 162 -19.14 -2.96 7.60
CA TYR A 162 -18.15 -1.90 7.81
C TYR A 162 -18.35 -0.68 6.91
N ASN A 163 -19.48 -0.58 6.19
CA ASN A 163 -19.86 0.54 5.33
C ASN A 163 -18.72 0.94 4.37
N MET A 164 -18.29 0.00 3.50
CA MET A 164 -17.12 0.18 2.65
C MET A 164 -17.45 0.68 1.24
N GLN A 165 -18.63 1.21 0.99
CA GLN A 165 -19.05 1.69 -0.33
C GLN A 165 -18.15 2.81 -0.86
N ASP A 166 -17.78 3.77 -0.01
CA ASP A 166 -16.90 4.87 -0.38
C ASP A 166 -15.47 4.37 -0.67
N ASP A 167 -14.99 3.37 0.10
CA ASP A 167 -13.71 2.74 -0.19
C ASP A 167 -13.73 2.04 -1.56
N LEU A 168 -14.76 1.25 -1.86
CA LEU A 168 -14.91 0.57 -3.15
C LEU A 168 -15.07 1.54 -4.31
N ALA A 169 -15.66 2.72 -4.08
CA ALA A 169 -15.73 3.77 -5.09
C ALA A 169 -14.32 4.18 -5.57
N THR A 170 -13.29 4.11 -4.72
CA THR A 170 -11.90 4.46 -5.10
C THR A 170 -11.29 3.53 -6.15
N ILE A 171 -11.85 2.34 -6.36
CA ILE A 171 -11.39 1.36 -7.36
C ILE A 171 -12.42 1.13 -8.48
N THR A 172 -13.54 1.85 -8.45
CA THR A 172 -14.60 1.74 -9.46
C THR A 172 -14.16 2.46 -10.73
N GLN A 173 -14.25 1.77 -11.88
CA GLN A 173 -13.86 2.28 -13.19
C GLN A 173 -14.98 3.12 -13.82
N ALA A 174 -14.71 3.78 -14.95
CA ALA A 174 -15.64 4.68 -15.64
C ALA A 174 -16.97 4.01 -16.08
N ASP A 175 -17.00 2.70 -16.21
CA ASP A 175 -18.21 1.92 -16.51
C ASP A 175 -19.09 1.62 -15.27
N GLY A 176 -18.71 2.12 -14.10
CA GLY A 176 -19.40 1.92 -12.84
C GLY A 176 -19.11 0.55 -12.18
N LYS A 177 -18.11 -0.19 -12.66
CA LYS A 177 -17.76 -1.52 -12.15
C LYS A 177 -16.35 -1.51 -11.59
N TYR A 178 -16.06 -2.46 -10.70
CA TYR A 178 -14.69 -2.75 -10.30
C TYR A 178 -14.27 -4.16 -10.70
N TYR A 179 -12.96 -4.30 -11.00
CA TYR A 179 -12.37 -5.47 -11.63
C TYR A 179 -11.36 -6.19 -10.72
N ARG A 180 -11.21 -5.70 -9.51
CA ARG A 180 -10.40 -6.30 -8.47
C ARG A 180 -11.23 -6.48 -7.21
N LEU A 181 -11.19 -7.69 -6.65
CA LEU A 181 -11.64 -7.97 -5.29
C LEU A 181 -10.53 -7.51 -4.34
N PRO A 182 -10.63 -6.34 -3.70
CA PRO A 182 -9.58 -5.85 -2.84
C PRO A 182 -9.53 -6.62 -1.52
N GLY A 183 -8.38 -6.62 -0.88
CA GLY A 183 -8.32 -6.98 0.53
C GLY A 183 -9.10 -5.95 1.34
N LEU A 184 -10.01 -6.43 2.19
CA LEU A 184 -10.89 -5.60 2.99
C LEU A 184 -10.39 -5.55 4.44
N LYS A 185 -10.13 -4.35 4.96
CA LYS A 185 -9.76 -4.15 6.37
C LYS A 185 -10.87 -3.37 7.08
N GLU A 186 -11.34 -3.87 8.22
CA GLU A 186 -12.32 -3.18 9.06
C GLU A 186 -11.88 -1.75 9.38
N THR A 187 -10.59 -1.58 9.69
CA THR A 187 -10.00 -0.27 10.00
C THR A 187 -8.69 -0.06 9.24
N ALA A 188 -8.40 1.20 8.91
CA ALA A 188 -7.09 1.57 8.44
C ALA A 188 -6.10 1.56 9.61
N LEU A 189 -4.99 0.85 9.43
CA LEU A 189 -3.92 0.76 10.42
C LEU A 189 -2.69 1.49 9.88
N GLN A 190 -2.30 2.59 10.50
CA GLN A 190 -1.05 3.24 10.14
C GLN A 190 0.11 2.45 10.71
N ASP A 191 0.78 1.69 9.85
CA ASP A 191 1.90 0.83 10.23
C ASP A 191 3.23 1.60 10.34
N TYR A 192 3.38 2.65 9.55
CA TYR A 192 4.60 3.45 9.50
C TYR A 192 4.58 4.59 10.53
N THR A 193 5.69 4.75 11.26
CA THR A 193 5.91 5.82 12.23
C THR A 193 7.41 6.06 12.45
N PHE A 194 7.76 6.80 13.51
CA PHE A 194 9.13 6.97 14.00
C PHE A 194 9.35 6.18 15.28
N LEU A 195 10.53 5.60 15.39
CA LEU A 195 11.06 4.90 16.55
C LEU A 195 12.07 5.79 17.25
N VAL A 196 11.91 6.03 18.54
CA VAL A 196 12.84 6.85 19.32
C VAL A 196 13.54 6.03 20.41
N ARG A 197 14.72 6.48 20.78
CA ARG A 197 15.46 6.04 21.98
C ARG A 197 14.86 6.71 23.22
N LYS A 198 13.76 6.14 23.72
CA LYS A 198 13.01 6.68 24.86
C LYS A 198 13.90 6.94 26.07
N ASP A 199 14.85 6.05 26.35
CA ASP A 199 15.84 6.19 27.41
C ASP A 199 16.63 7.53 27.32
N ILE A 200 16.99 7.96 26.09
CA ILE A 200 17.70 9.23 25.87
C ILE A 200 16.76 10.41 26.07
N PHE A 201 15.52 10.32 25.58
CA PHE A 201 14.52 11.39 25.75
C PHE A 201 14.18 11.60 27.23
N ASP A 202 13.92 10.53 27.97
CA ASP A 202 13.64 10.59 29.42
C ASP A 202 14.82 11.18 30.20
N ALA A 203 16.05 10.77 29.87
CA ALA A 203 17.25 11.29 30.50
C ALA A 203 17.48 12.78 30.17
N ALA A 204 17.05 13.25 29.00
CA ALA A 204 17.05 14.65 28.61
C ALA A 204 15.89 15.44 29.23
N GLY A 205 14.99 14.80 29.97
CA GLY A 205 13.86 15.42 30.67
C GLY A 205 12.59 15.55 29.82
N TYR A 206 12.45 14.77 28.76
CA TYR A 206 11.30 14.76 27.87
C TYR A 206 10.54 13.42 27.95
N ASP A 207 9.38 13.43 28.61
CA ASP A 207 8.47 12.28 28.64
C ASP A 207 7.70 12.21 27.32
N VAL A 208 8.17 11.37 26.40
CA VAL A 208 7.55 11.23 25.07
C VAL A 208 6.13 10.70 25.14
N THR A 209 5.78 9.89 26.15
CA THR A 209 4.46 9.28 26.30
C THR A 209 3.37 10.30 26.64
N GLU A 210 3.76 11.40 27.29
CA GLU A 210 2.87 12.51 27.56
C GLU A 210 2.89 13.55 26.44
N LEU A 211 4.09 13.85 25.91
CA LEU A 211 4.27 14.90 24.89
C LEU A 211 3.62 14.55 23.56
N GLU A 212 3.65 13.29 23.13
CA GLU A 212 3.15 12.85 21.82
C GLU A 212 1.63 13.00 21.66
N LYS A 213 0.88 13.11 22.75
CA LYS A 213 -0.57 13.21 22.72
C LYS A 213 -1.06 14.45 21.94
N ASP A 214 -0.33 15.57 22.09
CA ASP A 214 -0.69 16.86 21.49
C ASP A 214 0.48 17.65 20.90
N TRP A 215 1.67 17.03 20.74
CA TRP A 215 2.80 17.78 20.20
C TRP A 215 2.62 18.15 18.73
N THR A 216 2.96 19.39 18.43
CA THR A 216 3.10 19.83 17.04
C THR A 216 4.50 19.54 16.51
N TRP A 217 4.69 19.57 15.20
CA TRP A 217 6.02 19.44 14.58
C TRP A 217 7.02 20.49 15.11
N ASP A 218 6.57 21.73 15.35
CA ASP A 218 7.43 22.75 15.96
C ASP A 218 7.89 22.39 17.36
N LYS A 219 6.96 21.91 18.21
CA LYS A 219 7.27 21.45 19.58
C LYS A 219 8.16 20.19 19.54
N PHE A 220 7.89 19.26 18.63
CA PHE A 220 8.73 18.09 18.44
C PHE A 220 10.15 18.47 17.99
N ALA A 221 10.28 19.42 17.07
CA ALA A 221 11.58 19.95 16.66
C ALA A 221 12.34 20.57 17.85
N ASP A 222 11.66 21.33 18.73
CA ASP A 222 12.28 21.92 19.93
C ASP A 222 12.71 20.82 20.93
N VAL A 223 11.93 19.77 21.10
CA VAL A 223 12.29 18.58 21.90
C VAL A 223 13.54 17.91 21.32
N LEU A 224 13.58 17.69 20.01
CA LEU A 224 14.73 17.07 19.36
C LEU A 224 16.01 17.93 19.47
N ILE A 225 15.89 19.25 19.40
CA ILE A 225 17.01 20.17 19.64
C ILE A 225 17.52 20.03 21.08
N GLY A 226 16.61 19.91 22.05
CA GLY A 226 16.98 19.67 23.46
C GLY A 226 17.62 18.30 23.68
N VAL A 227 17.11 17.26 23.04
CA VAL A 227 17.72 15.91 23.05
C VAL A 227 19.12 15.95 22.45
N LYS A 228 19.30 16.65 21.32
CA LYS A 228 20.61 16.87 20.70
C LYS A 228 21.58 17.53 21.68
N GLN A 229 21.14 18.60 22.34
CA GLN A 229 21.99 19.29 23.34
C GLN A 229 22.39 18.34 24.47
N TYR A 230 21.46 17.57 25.02
CA TYR A 230 21.73 16.56 26.04
C TYR A 230 22.77 15.53 25.56
N MET A 231 22.61 14.97 24.35
CA MET A 231 23.54 13.98 23.81
C MET A 231 24.96 14.55 23.67
N VAL A 232 25.09 15.83 23.26
CA VAL A 232 26.39 16.51 23.20
C VAL A 232 26.99 16.69 24.61
N GLU A 233 26.21 17.16 25.58
CA GLU A 233 26.66 17.35 26.97
C GLU A 233 27.11 16.04 27.63
N GLN A 234 26.49 14.92 27.28
CA GLN A 234 26.89 13.59 27.76
C GLN A 234 28.02 12.96 26.95
N GLY A 235 28.49 13.60 25.89
CA GLY A 235 29.53 13.07 25.01
C GLY A 235 29.09 11.88 24.16
N MET A 236 27.77 11.72 23.95
CA MET A 236 27.19 10.67 23.09
C MET A 236 27.35 10.99 21.61
N CYS A 237 27.42 12.27 21.26
CA CYS A 237 27.72 12.77 19.92
C CYS A 237 28.46 14.12 19.99
N GLY A 238 29.08 14.56 18.90
CA GLY A 238 29.72 15.87 18.77
C GLY A 238 28.72 16.97 18.41
N GLU A 239 29.13 18.24 18.56
CA GLU A 239 28.30 19.40 18.19
C GLU A 239 27.86 19.38 16.73
N ASN A 240 28.67 18.85 15.83
CA ASN A 240 28.41 18.80 14.38
C ASN A 240 27.76 17.50 13.92
N ASP A 241 27.57 16.51 14.78
CA ASP A 241 26.91 15.26 14.45
C ASP A 241 25.40 15.46 14.44
N TYR A 242 24.68 14.56 13.80
CA TYR A 242 23.23 14.56 13.70
C TYR A 242 22.65 13.44 14.57
N ILE A 243 21.43 13.62 15.10
CA ILE A 243 20.75 12.63 15.94
C ILE A 243 19.59 11.93 15.24
N TRP A 244 19.28 12.31 14.02
CA TRP A 244 18.30 11.69 13.14
C TRP A 244 18.90 11.53 11.75
N SER A 245 19.15 10.32 11.35
CA SER A 245 19.60 9.94 10.01
C SER A 245 18.67 8.84 9.56
N ASP A 246 17.78 9.13 8.60
CA ASP A 246 16.61 8.28 8.36
C ASP A 246 16.79 7.31 7.19
N MET A 247 16.10 6.17 7.28
CA MET A 247 15.99 5.18 6.21
C MET A 247 14.84 5.53 5.26
N TRP A 248 14.79 4.90 4.09
CA TRP A 248 13.77 5.04 3.05
C TRP A 248 13.66 6.43 2.42
N CYS A 249 14.64 7.28 2.60
CA CYS A 249 14.62 8.66 2.11
C CYS A 249 15.53 8.89 0.90
N GLY A 250 16.54 8.05 0.70
CA GLY A 250 17.52 8.18 -0.38
C GLY A 250 16.99 7.73 -1.74
N GLN A 251 17.69 8.12 -2.81
CA GLN A 251 17.36 7.75 -4.20
C GLN A 251 17.40 6.23 -4.46
N THR A 252 18.17 5.49 -3.66
CA THR A 252 18.35 4.04 -3.79
C THR A 252 17.26 3.23 -3.11
N SER A 253 16.39 3.86 -2.33
CA SER A 253 15.31 3.17 -1.60
C SER A 253 14.23 2.57 -2.51
N GLY A 254 14.21 2.90 -3.81
CA GLY A 254 13.21 2.42 -4.78
C GLY A 254 11.81 3.03 -4.61
N TYR A 255 11.60 3.86 -3.60
CA TYR A 255 10.28 4.42 -3.23
C TYR A 255 10.18 5.95 -3.40
N GLY A 256 11.17 6.57 -4.03
CA GLY A 256 11.23 8.02 -4.22
C GLY A 256 11.88 8.76 -3.05
N GLN A 257 12.22 10.03 -3.29
CA GLN A 257 12.96 10.84 -2.34
C GLN A 257 12.09 11.27 -1.15
N GLY A 258 12.65 11.19 0.04
CA GLY A 258 12.00 11.59 1.27
C GLY A 258 11.03 10.58 1.89
N GLY A 259 10.67 9.54 1.16
CA GLY A 259 10.01 8.33 1.61
C GLY A 259 8.98 8.47 2.72
N ASN A 260 9.18 7.69 3.79
CA ASN A 260 8.29 7.67 4.94
C ASN A 260 8.28 8.99 5.73
N LEU A 261 9.45 9.58 5.97
CA LEU A 261 9.55 10.85 6.72
C LEU A 261 8.64 11.93 6.12
N LEU A 262 8.74 12.14 4.80
CA LEU A 262 7.93 13.17 4.14
C LEU A 262 6.46 12.75 3.99
N LYS A 263 6.15 11.47 3.85
CA LYS A 263 4.77 10.98 3.85
C LYS A 263 4.08 11.31 5.18
N LEU A 264 4.73 11.03 6.31
CA LEU A 264 4.19 11.30 7.65
C LEU A 264 4.09 12.82 7.92
N LEU A 265 5.13 13.57 7.56
CA LEU A 265 5.10 15.03 7.65
C LEU A 265 3.96 15.60 6.81
N GLY A 266 3.85 15.19 5.55
CA GLY A 266 2.84 15.68 4.62
C GLY A 266 1.42 15.43 5.10
N ALA A 267 1.10 14.22 5.54
CA ALA A 267 -0.23 13.89 6.04
C ALA A 267 -0.67 14.79 7.18
N SER A 268 0.24 15.14 8.11
CA SER A 268 -0.05 16.04 9.23
C SER A 268 -0.25 17.50 8.81
N TYR A 269 0.18 17.88 7.61
CA TYR A 269 -0.08 19.20 7.01
C TYR A 269 -1.12 19.14 5.89
N ASP A 270 -1.82 18.02 5.75
CA ASP A 270 -2.83 17.79 4.70
C ASP A 270 -2.30 18.07 3.28
N ILE A 271 -1.13 17.54 2.99
CA ILE A 271 -0.48 17.59 1.66
C ILE A 271 0.04 16.20 1.29
N ASN A 272 0.19 15.95 -0.01
CA ASN A 272 0.79 14.74 -0.55
C ASN A 272 2.26 14.97 -0.89
N THR A 273 3.18 14.33 -0.14
CA THR A 273 4.62 14.42 -0.34
C THR A 273 5.33 13.12 0.05
N GLY A 274 6.61 12.97 -0.25
CA GLY A 274 7.31 11.71 -0.08
C GLY A 274 6.67 10.60 -0.92
N TRP A 275 6.41 9.44 -0.35
CA TRP A 275 5.75 8.34 -1.09
C TRP A 275 4.34 8.68 -1.58
N ALA A 276 3.67 9.63 -0.95
CA ALA A 276 2.30 10.00 -1.32
C ALA A 276 2.22 10.94 -2.55
N ILE A 277 3.31 11.57 -2.97
CA ILE A 277 3.28 12.56 -4.05
C ILE A 277 2.82 11.99 -5.39
N THR A 278 3.11 10.72 -5.65
CA THR A 278 2.76 10.05 -6.91
C THR A 278 1.28 9.66 -7.00
N THR A 279 0.55 9.67 -5.88
CA THR A 279 -0.84 9.22 -5.86
C THR A 279 -1.74 10.14 -6.67
N ASN A 280 -1.65 11.46 -6.46
CA ASN A 280 -2.46 12.46 -7.17
C ASN A 280 -1.57 13.60 -7.70
N TYR A 281 -0.31 13.32 -8.04
CA TYR A 281 0.64 14.33 -8.51
C TYR A 281 0.79 15.53 -7.55
N GLY A 282 0.68 15.29 -6.23
CA GLY A 282 0.74 16.34 -5.22
C GLY A 282 -0.56 17.12 -5.01
N LEU A 283 -1.61 16.83 -5.78
CA LEU A 283 -2.94 17.42 -5.56
C LEU A 283 -3.54 16.93 -4.25
N VAL A 284 -4.35 17.78 -3.65
CA VAL A 284 -5.20 17.48 -2.49
C VAL A 284 -6.62 17.96 -2.79
N TYR A 285 -7.61 17.26 -2.25
CA TYR A 285 -8.98 17.69 -2.33
C TYR A 285 -9.28 18.72 -1.22
N ASP A 286 -9.73 19.90 -1.62
CA ASP A 286 -10.19 20.94 -0.70
C ASP A 286 -11.73 20.89 -0.61
N ALA A 287 -12.22 20.41 0.54
CA ALA A 287 -13.65 20.27 0.78
C ALA A 287 -14.40 21.62 0.86
N ASP A 288 -13.71 22.71 1.21
CA ASP A 288 -14.33 24.03 1.30
C ASP A 288 -14.63 24.62 -0.08
N SER A 289 -13.73 24.41 -1.04
CA SER A 289 -13.93 24.81 -2.45
C SER A 289 -14.54 23.73 -3.32
N ASP A 290 -14.72 22.50 -2.77
CA ASP A 290 -15.21 21.32 -3.49
C ASP A 290 -14.43 21.06 -4.79
N SER A 291 -13.08 21.10 -4.68
CA SER A 291 -12.19 21.01 -5.85
C SER A 291 -10.81 20.46 -5.45
N PHE A 292 -10.09 19.92 -6.43
CA PHE A 292 -8.69 19.56 -6.28
C PHE A 292 -7.81 20.78 -6.48
N VAL A 293 -6.83 20.95 -5.57
CA VAL A 293 -5.88 22.05 -5.59
C VAL A 293 -4.45 21.53 -5.53
N ASP A 294 -3.47 22.33 -5.99
CA ASP A 294 -2.06 22.00 -5.88
C ASP A 294 -1.56 22.14 -4.44
N GLY A 295 -1.40 21.02 -3.76
CA GLY A 295 -0.85 20.96 -2.41
C GLY A 295 0.64 21.29 -2.35
N SER A 296 1.38 21.07 -3.45
CA SER A 296 2.85 21.21 -3.46
C SER A 296 3.34 22.66 -3.40
N VAL A 297 2.49 23.63 -3.76
CA VAL A 297 2.80 25.07 -3.67
C VAL A 297 1.95 25.80 -2.62
N SER A 298 1.30 25.05 -1.73
CA SER A 298 0.43 25.58 -0.67
C SER A 298 1.21 26.15 0.51
N ASP A 299 0.52 26.97 1.33
CA ASP A 299 1.06 27.43 2.60
C ASP A 299 1.37 26.28 3.56
N ASN A 300 0.61 25.20 3.50
CA ASN A 300 0.83 23.97 4.27
C ASN A 300 2.17 23.32 3.92
N TYR A 301 2.48 23.23 2.63
CA TYR A 301 3.78 22.76 2.15
C TYR A 301 4.92 23.64 2.69
N LYS A 302 4.78 24.95 2.57
CA LYS A 302 5.78 25.91 3.06
C LYS A 302 6.02 25.76 4.57
N GLN A 303 4.96 25.57 5.36
CA GLN A 303 5.07 25.36 6.81
C GLN A 303 5.79 24.05 7.13
N ALA A 304 5.39 22.94 6.49
CA ALA A 304 6.01 21.63 6.67
C ALA A 304 7.52 21.66 6.40
N TYR A 305 7.93 22.27 5.29
CA TYR A 305 9.35 22.35 4.92
C TYR A 305 10.14 23.40 5.73
N THR A 306 9.48 24.38 6.31
CA THR A 306 10.10 25.29 7.30
C THR A 306 10.55 24.51 8.54
N VAL A 307 9.72 23.60 9.04
CA VAL A 307 10.09 22.73 10.17
C VAL A 307 11.22 21.78 9.78
N LEU A 308 11.14 21.16 8.61
CA LEU A 308 12.20 20.28 8.12
C LEU A 308 13.56 21.01 8.06
N GLN A 309 13.57 22.21 7.51
CA GLN A 309 14.76 23.05 7.43
C GLN A 309 15.28 23.46 8.82
N LYS A 310 14.39 23.76 9.79
CA LYS A 310 14.73 23.99 11.20
C LYS A 310 15.50 22.81 11.79
N LEU A 311 15.05 21.57 11.54
CA LEU A 311 15.70 20.36 12.03
C LEU A 311 17.12 20.20 11.46
N VAL A 312 17.31 20.44 10.16
CA VAL A 312 18.63 20.35 9.52
C VAL A 312 19.58 21.44 10.00
N GLN A 313 19.10 22.69 10.10
CA GLN A 313 19.89 23.83 10.56
C GLN A 313 20.39 23.68 12.00
N ASN A 314 19.61 23.00 12.86
CA ASN A 314 19.96 22.71 14.25
C ASN A 314 20.71 21.40 14.45
N LYS A 315 21.20 20.76 13.38
CA LYS A 315 21.96 19.51 13.44
C LYS A 315 21.16 18.35 14.07
N VAL A 316 19.86 18.38 13.92
CA VAL A 316 18.98 17.28 14.33
C VAL A 316 18.87 16.27 13.20
N LEU A 317 18.34 16.68 12.03
CA LEU A 317 18.16 15.82 10.87
C LEU A 317 19.38 15.92 9.94
N ASP A 318 19.96 14.77 9.65
CA ASP A 318 21.12 14.62 8.80
C ASP A 318 20.78 14.87 7.32
N PRO A 319 21.38 15.87 6.65
CA PRO A 319 21.15 16.10 5.24
C PRO A 319 21.62 14.92 4.35
N GLU A 320 22.50 14.02 4.81
CA GLU A 320 22.85 12.80 4.11
C GLU A 320 21.67 11.80 3.99
N THR A 321 20.63 11.96 4.80
CA THR A 321 19.37 11.20 4.72
C THR A 321 18.84 11.09 3.28
N TRP A 322 19.02 12.12 2.45
CA TRP A 322 18.56 12.12 1.05
C TRP A 322 19.53 11.52 0.04
N THR A 323 20.74 11.15 0.46
CA THR A 323 21.80 10.69 -0.46
C THR A 323 22.46 9.38 -0.04
N GLN A 324 22.30 8.99 1.22
CA GLN A 324 22.84 7.73 1.76
C GLN A 324 21.91 6.54 1.43
N ASP A 325 22.43 5.34 1.57
CA ASP A 325 21.64 4.12 1.57
C ASP A 325 21.02 3.84 2.95
N ASP A 326 19.99 2.98 2.96
CA ASP A 326 19.26 2.62 4.18
C ASP A 326 20.17 1.93 5.22
N ASP A 327 21.11 1.10 4.79
CA ASP A 327 22.05 0.41 5.68
C ASP A 327 22.94 1.39 6.44
N THR A 328 23.35 2.48 5.80
CA THR A 328 24.13 3.53 6.44
C THR A 328 23.32 4.22 7.55
N ALA A 329 22.07 4.58 7.29
CA ALA A 329 21.18 5.18 8.29
C ALA A 329 20.93 4.21 9.46
N LEU A 330 20.55 2.97 9.15
CA LEU A 330 20.27 1.93 10.13
C LEU A 330 21.48 1.65 11.03
N ASN A 331 22.68 1.57 10.47
CA ASN A 331 23.88 1.32 11.26
C ASN A 331 24.22 2.46 12.23
N LYS A 332 23.93 3.74 11.87
CA LYS A 332 24.05 4.88 12.80
C LYS A 332 23.11 4.68 14.01
N PHE A 333 21.87 4.26 13.76
CA PHE A 333 20.88 4.01 14.81
C PHE A 333 21.24 2.81 15.68
N TYR A 334 21.66 1.69 15.09
CA TYR A 334 22.03 0.49 15.83
C TYR A 334 23.21 0.72 16.76
N ARG A 335 24.18 1.53 16.37
CA ARG A 335 25.33 1.90 17.22
C ARG A 335 25.01 2.98 18.26
N GLY A 336 23.78 3.51 18.29
CA GLY A 336 23.35 4.56 19.22
C GLY A 336 23.87 5.96 18.87
N GLU A 337 24.37 6.17 17.66
CA GLU A 337 24.81 7.47 17.15
C GLU A 337 23.63 8.42 16.91
N THR A 338 22.47 7.86 16.56
CA THR A 338 21.21 8.59 16.37
C THR A 338 20.15 8.13 17.35
N ALA A 339 19.19 9.02 17.66
CA ALA A 339 18.16 8.83 18.68
C ALA A 339 16.76 8.57 18.09
N ILE A 340 16.59 8.70 16.75
CA ILE A 340 15.32 8.54 16.05
C ILE A 340 15.53 7.92 14.67
N MET A 341 14.55 7.12 14.21
CA MET A 341 14.56 6.39 12.96
C MET A 341 13.11 6.12 12.50
N SER A 342 12.85 6.11 11.20
CA SER A 342 11.62 5.55 10.64
C SER A 342 11.49 4.07 10.96
N THR A 343 10.25 3.62 11.18
CA THR A 343 9.94 2.20 11.45
C THR A 343 8.56 1.83 10.91
N ASN A 344 8.35 0.53 10.80
CA ASN A 344 7.03 -0.09 10.68
C ASN A 344 7.02 -1.38 11.51
N ARG A 345 5.89 -2.10 11.53
CA ARG A 345 5.75 -3.32 12.31
C ARG A 345 6.84 -4.36 12.02
N ALA A 346 7.14 -4.59 10.75
CA ALA A 346 8.13 -5.60 10.35
C ALA A 346 9.57 -5.16 10.68
N GLN A 347 9.87 -3.88 10.50
CA GLN A 347 11.21 -3.34 10.76
C GLN A 347 11.53 -3.22 12.25
N TYR A 348 10.54 -2.91 13.08
CA TYR A 348 10.75 -2.77 14.52
C TYR A 348 11.47 -3.97 15.14
N ALA A 349 11.03 -5.18 14.86
CA ALA A 349 11.64 -6.39 15.41
C ALA A 349 13.11 -6.55 14.98
N VAL A 350 13.43 -6.17 13.74
CA VAL A 350 14.80 -6.19 13.22
C VAL A 350 15.65 -5.11 13.90
N GLN A 351 15.10 -3.89 14.00
CA GLN A 351 15.77 -2.75 14.63
C GLN A 351 16.06 -3.03 16.11
N ASP A 352 15.08 -3.52 16.86
CA ASP A 352 15.25 -3.88 18.27
C ASP A 352 16.32 -4.96 18.46
N ALA A 353 16.28 -6.04 17.69
CA ALA A 353 17.29 -7.10 17.74
C ALA A 353 18.70 -6.57 17.43
N LYS A 354 18.85 -5.66 16.46
CA LYS A 354 20.13 -5.07 16.09
C LYS A 354 20.64 -4.06 17.11
N VAL A 355 19.77 -3.23 17.69
CA VAL A 355 20.13 -2.33 18.79
C VAL A 355 20.57 -3.15 20.01
N LYS A 356 19.85 -4.25 20.34
CA LYS A 356 20.23 -5.17 21.41
C LYS A 356 21.61 -5.81 21.18
N GLU A 357 21.91 -6.23 19.95
CA GLU A 357 23.21 -6.79 19.56
C GLU A 357 24.35 -5.78 19.80
N GLN A 358 24.16 -4.50 19.49
CA GLN A 358 25.17 -3.45 19.55
C GLN A 358 25.32 -2.82 20.94
N LEU A 359 24.21 -2.53 21.60
CA LEU A 359 24.20 -1.78 22.86
C LEU A 359 24.07 -2.68 24.10
N GLY A 360 23.60 -3.91 23.94
CA GLY A 360 23.30 -4.84 25.02
C GLY A 360 21.92 -4.65 25.62
N GLU A 361 21.34 -5.76 26.08
CA GLU A 361 20.01 -5.77 26.72
C GLU A 361 19.99 -4.89 27.98
N GLY A 362 18.93 -4.10 28.14
CA GLY A 362 18.73 -3.19 29.28
C GLY A 362 19.50 -1.87 29.22
N ASN A 363 20.30 -1.63 28.16
CA ASN A 363 21.03 -0.38 27.94
C ASN A 363 20.31 0.58 26.98
N TYR A 364 19.08 0.27 26.59
CA TYR A 364 18.26 1.08 25.69
C TYR A 364 16.78 0.81 25.94
N GLU A 365 15.93 1.75 25.55
CA GLU A 365 14.49 1.61 25.48
C GLU A 365 13.99 2.23 24.18
N LEU A 366 13.32 1.44 23.34
CA LEU A 366 12.74 1.90 22.09
C LEU A 366 11.25 2.17 22.27
N TYR A 367 10.75 3.21 21.60
CA TYR A 367 9.34 3.59 21.67
C TYR A 367 8.84 4.12 20.34
N ARG A 368 7.70 3.57 19.86
CA ARG A 368 7.01 4.07 18.67
C ARG A 368 6.20 5.30 19.04
N ILE A 369 6.50 6.43 18.42
CA ILE A 369 5.81 7.68 18.69
C ILE A 369 4.66 7.92 17.71
N LEU A 370 3.65 8.66 18.16
CA LEU A 370 2.62 9.20 17.28
C LEU A 370 3.21 10.31 16.41
N THR A 371 2.84 10.32 15.12
CA THR A 371 3.24 11.40 14.20
C THR A 371 2.85 12.76 14.80
N PRO A 372 3.78 13.74 14.86
CA PRO A 372 3.44 15.08 15.34
C PRO A 372 2.34 15.74 14.50
N ILE A 373 1.57 16.63 15.12
CA ILE A 373 0.47 17.39 14.51
C ILE A 373 1.05 18.57 13.71
N GLY A 374 0.57 18.76 12.49
CA GLY A 374 0.86 19.93 11.65
C GLY A 374 -0.32 20.93 11.66
N THR A 375 -0.85 21.24 10.49
CA THR A 375 -2.12 21.96 10.35
C THR A 375 -3.32 21.03 10.54
N SER A 376 -3.09 19.71 10.48
CA SER A 376 -4.05 18.66 10.80
C SER A 376 -3.46 17.64 11.77
N ASP A 377 -4.32 16.81 12.36
CA ASP A 377 -3.97 15.67 13.20
C ASP A 377 -4.17 14.34 12.45
N TYR A 378 -4.07 14.36 11.11
CA TYR A 378 -4.31 13.21 10.26
C TYR A 378 -3.18 12.19 10.29
N GLN A 379 -3.58 10.91 10.26
CA GLN A 379 -2.70 9.78 9.94
C GLN A 379 -2.42 9.75 8.44
N ALA A 380 -1.24 9.28 8.07
CA ALA A 380 -0.82 9.16 6.68
C ALA A 380 -1.52 8.02 5.92
N GLU A 381 -2.03 7.02 6.64
CA GLU A 381 -2.68 5.84 6.07
C GLU A 381 -4.14 5.83 6.47
N ASN A 382 -5.01 6.03 5.50
CA ASN A 382 -6.46 6.02 5.66
C ASN A 382 -7.15 4.91 4.82
N GLN A 383 -6.38 4.14 4.07
CA GLN A 383 -6.89 3.12 3.16
C GLN A 383 -7.30 1.86 3.92
N ARG A 384 -8.56 1.46 3.74
CA ARG A 384 -9.08 0.17 4.21
C ARG A 384 -9.04 -0.91 3.13
N LEU A 385 -8.74 -0.54 1.89
CA LEU A 385 -8.47 -1.48 0.81
C LEU A 385 -6.97 -1.77 0.72
N GLU A 386 -6.66 -3.04 0.48
CA GLU A 386 -5.29 -3.51 0.24
C GLU A 386 -5.18 -4.01 -1.21
N CYS A 387 -4.02 -4.55 -1.61
CA CYS A 387 -3.93 -5.30 -2.86
C CYS A 387 -5.02 -6.38 -2.89
N GLY A 388 -5.34 -6.90 -4.07
CA GLY A 388 -6.44 -7.85 -4.17
C GLY A 388 -6.24 -8.83 -5.31
N ILE A 389 -7.35 -9.36 -5.79
CA ILE A 389 -7.43 -10.45 -6.74
C ILE A 389 -8.19 -9.98 -7.98
N MET A 390 -7.61 -10.14 -9.15
CA MET A 390 -8.34 -10.11 -10.41
C MET A 390 -8.73 -11.53 -10.84
N ILE A 391 -9.83 -11.64 -11.54
CA ILE A 391 -10.27 -12.90 -12.17
C ILE A 391 -10.14 -12.76 -13.69
N SER A 392 -9.39 -13.67 -14.29
CA SER A 392 -9.21 -13.68 -15.75
C SER A 392 -10.52 -14.01 -16.47
N SER A 393 -10.77 -13.34 -17.59
CA SER A 393 -11.91 -13.67 -18.46
C SER A 393 -11.86 -15.13 -18.99
N ASN A 394 -10.69 -15.77 -18.96
CA ASN A 394 -10.54 -17.19 -19.29
C ASN A 394 -11.32 -18.08 -18.31
N ALA A 395 -11.39 -17.73 -17.02
CA ALA A 395 -12.12 -18.49 -16.03
C ALA A 395 -13.60 -18.63 -16.41
N LEU A 396 -14.28 -17.51 -16.68
CA LEU A 396 -15.68 -17.52 -17.09
C LEU A 396 -15.90 -18.27 -18.41
N LYS A 397 -14.98 -18.08 -19.37
CA LYS A 397 -15.08 -18.69 -20.70
C LYS A 397 -14.89 -20.20 -20.69
N GLU A 398 -13.96 -20.70 -19.87
CA GLU A 398 -13.59 -22.11 -19.85
C GLU A 398 -14.43 -22.94 -18.88
N LEU A 399 -14.76 -22.37 -17.73
CA LEU A 399 -15.59 -23.03 -16.71
C LEU A 399 -17.10 -22.98 -17.04
N GLY A 400 -17.56 -21.91 -17.70
CA GLY A 400 -18.97 -21.58 -17.82
C GLY A 400 -19.52 -21.00 -16.51
N GLU A 401 -20.75 -20.45 -16.58
CA GLU A 401 -21.34 -19.64 -15.50
C GLU A 401 -21.39 -20.37 -14.16
N ASP A 402 -21.92 -21.61 -14.12
CA ASP A 402 -22.15 -22.34 -12.87
C ASP A 402 -20.84 -22.69 -12.14
N GLU A 403 -19.86 -23.23 -12.85
CA GLU A 403 -18.54 -23.55 -12.25
C GLU A 403 -17.73 -22.28 -11.96
N PHE A 404 -17.92 -21.21 -12.71
CA PHE A 404 -17.36 -19.90 -12.41
C PHE A 404 -17.89 -19.35 -11.08
N ILE A 405 -19.21 -19.39 -10.87
CA ILE A 405 -19.83 -18.99 -9.59
C ILE A 405 -19.29 -19.84 -8.44
N LYS A 406 -19.12 -21.15 -8.63
CA LYS A 406 -18.50 -22.03 -7.64
C LYS A 406 -17.07 -21.62 -7.32
N MET A 407 -16.27 -21.23 -8.33
CA MET A 407 -14.92 -20.68 -8.12
C MET A 407 -14.98 -19.36 -7.35
N MET A 408 -15.94 -18.47 -7.63
CA MET A 408 -16.10 -17.21 -6.88
C MET A 408 -16.44 -17.45 -5.41
N ARG A 409 -17.24 -18.48 -5.09
CA ARG A 409 -17.51 -18.90 -3.70
C ARG A 409 -16.28 -19.47 -3.00
N PHE A 410 -15.43 -20.21 -3.73
CA PHE A 410 -14.13 -20.64 -3.21
C PHE A 410 -13.23 -19.43 -2.90
N VAL A 411 -13.18 -18.43 -3.80
CA VAL A 411 -12.44 -17.17 -3.57
C VAL A 411 -13.01 -16.42 -2.36
N ASP A 412 -14.33 -16.35 -2.23
CA ASP A 412 -15.01 -15.75 -1.09
C ASP A 412 -14.62 -16.41 0.24
N TRP A 413 -14.63 -17.73 0.30
CA TRP A 413 -14.22 -18.45 1.50
C TRP A 413 -12.73 -18.22 1.81
N LEU A 414 -11.85 -18.36 0.81
CA LEU A 414 -10.41 -18.36 1.05
C LEU A 414 -9.87 -16.98 1.48
N TRP A 415 -10.39 -15.88 0.91
CA TRP A 415 -9.86 -14.53 1.13
C TRP A 415 -10.77 -13.61 1.96
N TYR A 416 -12.01 -14.02 2.26
CA TYR A 416 -12.96 -13.14 2.95
C TYR A 416 -13.68 -13.81 4.13
N SER A 417 -13.64 -15.15 4.29
CA SER A 417 -14.15 -15.78 5.50
C SER A 417 -13.11 -15.76 6.62
N ASP A 418 -13.56 -15.66 7.87
CA ASP A 418 -12.67 -15.76 9.02
C ASP A 418 -11.92 -17.10 9.06
N GLU A 419 -12.56 -18.18 8.61
CA GLU A 419 -11.97 -19.51 8.55
C GLU A 419 -10.80 -19.58 7.54
N GLY A 420 -11.02 -19.14 6.29
CA GLY A 420 -10.00 -19.13 5.23
C GLY A 420 -8.83 -18.22 5.57
N LEU A 421 -9.14 -17.02 6.09
CA LEU A 421 -8.12 -16.05 6.54
C LEU A 421 -7.30 -16.59 7.72
N THR A 422 -7.94 -17.24 8.70
CA THR A 422 -7.26 -17.88 9.84
C THR A 422 -6.39 -19.04 9.37
N LEU A 423 -6.90 -19.89 8.49
CA LEU A 423 -6.14 -21.00 7.91
C LEU A 423 -4.88 -20.50 7.20
N THR A 424 -5.00 -19.51 6.33
CA THR A 424 -3.87 -19.02 5.55
C THR A 424 -2.86 -18.20 6.39
N LYS A 425 -3.31 -17.60 7.49
CA LYS A 425 -2.47 -16.83 8.40
C LYS A 425 -1.76 -17.69 9.46
N TRP A 426 -2.52 -18.53 10.15
CA TRP A 426 -2.07 -19.26 11.33
C TRP A 426 -1.86 -20.76 11.09
N GLY A 427 -2.47 -21.32 10.05
CA GLY A 427 -2.43 -22.75 9.76
C GLY A 427 -3.57 -23.51 10.40
N LYS A 428 -3.27 -24.70 10.95
CA LYS A 428 -4.26 -25.60 11.53
C LYS A 428 -4.25 -25.53 13.06
N GLU A 429 -5.41 -25.27 13.66
CA GLU A 429 -5.55 -25.23 15.11
C GLU A 429 -5.19 -26.58 15.74
N GLY A 430 -4.41 -26.53 16.83
CA GLY A 430 -3.87 -27.72 17.51
C GLY A 430 -2.60 -28.30 16.87
N GLU A 431 -2.26 -27.92 15.64
CA GLU A 431 -1.01 -28.32 14.96
C GLU A 431 0.00 -27.17 14.95
N THR A 432 -0.33 -26.06 14.31
CA THR A 432 0.57 -24.91 14.13
C THR A 432 0.32 -23.79 15.12
N TYR A 433 -0.92 -23.66 15.59
CA TYR A 433 -1.30 -22.64 16.58
C TYR A 433 -2.38 -23.16 17.53
N THR A 434 -2.61 -22.40 18.61
CA THR A 434 -3.70 -22.58 19.56
C THR A 434 -4.32 -21.23 19.89
N VAL A 435 -5.61 -21.22 20.26
CA VAL A 435 -6.31 -20.06 20.78
C VAL A 435 -6.67 -20.29 22.24
N THR A 436 -6.27 -19.37 23.13
CA THR A 436 -6.63 -19.40 24.55
C THR A 436 -7.15 -18.03 24.96
N ASP A 437 -8.40 -17.97 25.41
CA ASP A 437 -9.09 -16.73 25.79
C ASP A 437 -8.99 -15.62 24.70
N GLY A 438 -9.17 -16.03 23.42
CA GLY A 438 -9.06 -15.12 22.26
C GLY A 438 -7.63 -14.77 21.83
N THR A 439 -6.60 -15.27 22.53
CA THR A 439 -5.19 -15.03 22.18
C THR A 439 -4.65 -16.16 21.31
N TYR A 440 -4.18 -15.80 20.13
CA TYR A 440 -3.50 -16.72 19.20
C TYR A 440 -2.04 -16.89 19.60
N SER A 441 -1.56 -18.13 19.58
CA SER A 441 -0.18 -18.47 19.88
C SER A 441 0.30 -19.62 19.00
N LEU A 442 1.51 -19.51 18.44
CA LEU A 442 2.12 -20.63 17.72
C LEU A 442 2.45 -21.77 18.68
N THR A 443 2.29 -23.00 18.21
CA THR A 443 2.71 -24.19 18.99
C THR A 443 4.25 -24.22 19.13
N PRO A 444 4.80 -24.92 20.13
CA PRO A 444 6.23 -24.87 20.44
C PRO A 444 7.20 -25.23 19.30
N GLY A 445 6.74 -25.94 18.27
CA GLY A 445 7.57 -26.29 17.10
C GLY A 445 7.79 -25.19 16.08
N TYR A 446 7.13 -24.02 16.23
CA TYR A 446 7.09 -22.97 15.22
C TYR A 446 7.44 -21.59 15.77
N TYR A 447 8.01 -20.78 14.89
CA TYR A 447 8.02 -19.31 14.95
C TYR A 447 7.55 -18.78 13.58
N CYS A 448 7.32 -17.49 13.41
CA CYS A 448 6.87 -16.95 12.13
C CYS A 448 7.29 -15.48 11.96
N LYS A 449 8.30 -15.25 11.14
CA LYS A 449 8.74 -13.88 10.79
C LYS A 449 7.62 -13.09 10.12
N GLY A 450 6.75 -13.76 9.35
CA GLY A 450 5.59 -13.13 8.71
C GLY A 450 4.56 -12.55 9.67
N LEU A 451 4.50 -13.09 10.88
CA LEU A 451 3.67 -12.61 11.97
C LEU A 451 4.43 -11.76 13.00
N SER A 452 5.70 -11.47 12.76
CA SER A 452 6.61 -10.82 13.71
C SER A 452 6.78 -11.61 15.02
N ILE A 453 6.64 -12.94 14.96
CA ILE A 453 6.87 -13.86 16.09
C ILE A 453 8.25 -14.47 15.93
N GLY A 454 9.17 -14.08 16.80
CA GLY A 454 10.57 -14.50 16.77
C GLY A 454 10.78 -15.94 17.23
N GLN A 455 11.91 -16.51 16.81
CA GLN A 455 12.39 -17.83 17.25
C GLN A 455 12.79 -17.78 18.74
N THR A 456 12.36 -18.79 19.50
CA THR A 456 12.70 -18.91 20.94
C THR A 456 13.57 -20.12 21.26
N SER A 457 13.70 -21.08 20.33
CA SER A 457 14.62 -22.22 20.43
C SER A 457 15.10 -22.67 19.05
N ASP A 458 16.29 -23.29 18.99
CA ASP A 458 16.98 -23.66 17.73
C ASP A 458 16.26 -24.76 16.93
N ASP A 459 15.36 -25.50 17.55
CA ASP A 459 14.58 -26.59 16.95
C ASP A 459 13.27 -26.13 16.30
N GLN A 460 12.90 -24.85 16.45
CA GLN A 460 11.72 -24.29 15.80
C GLN A 460 11.99 -23.97 14.33
N ILE A 461 10.95 -24.11 13.51
CA ILE A 461 10.97 -23.76 12.09
C ILE A 461 10.09 -22.54 11.81
N ASP A 462 10.46 -21.76 10.80
CA ASP A 462 9.64 -20.64 10.37
C ASP A 462 8.39 -21.14 9.64
N LEU A 463 7.22 -20.85 10.20
CA LEU A 463 5.94 -21.28 9.66
C LEU A 463 5.69 -20.79 8.22
N ARG A 464 6.18 -19.58 7.89
CA ARG A 464 6.06 -19.02 6.55
C ARG A 464 7.09 -19.60 5.60
N GLU A 465 8.38 -19.59 5.98
CA GLU A 465 9.45 -20.05 5.10
C GLU A 465 9.32 -21.55 4.78
N GLU A 466 8.91 -22.38 5.73
CA GLU A 466 8.83 -23.83 5.54
C GLU A 466 7.48 -24.30 4.99
N LEU A 467 6.36 -23.68 5.41
CA LEU A 467 5.01 -24.19 5.12
C LEU A 467 4.12 -23.19 4.35
N GLY A 468 4.56 -21.94 4.17
CA GLY A 468 3.85 -20.94 3.37
C GLY A 468 2.67 -20.26 4.04
N TYR A 469 2.40 -20.52 5.31
CA TYR A 469 1.40 -19.75 6.05
C TYR A 469 1.88 -18.31 6.27
N ALA A 470 0.98 -17.38 6.48
CA ALA A 470 1.29 -15.96 6.62
C ALA A 470 2.06 -15.38 5.42
N CYS A 471 1.89 -15.92 4.21
CA CYS A 471 2.50 -15.36 3.00
C CYS A 471 1.65 -14.25 2.39
N GLY A 472 2.31 -13.32 1.67
CA GLY A 472 1.70 -12.11 1.15
C GLY A 472 0.63 -12.31 0.05
N ASN A 473 0.43 -13.52 -0.47
CA ASN A 473 -0.62 -13.81 -1.43
C ASN A 473 -2.00 -14.01 -0.78
N PHE A 474 -2.07 -14.19 0.53
CA PHE A 474 -3.32 -14.48 1.25
C PHE A 474 -3.66 -13.46 2.35
N MET A 475 -2.68 -12.78 2.92
CA MET A 475 -2.86 -11.97 4.13
C MET A 475 -3.20 -10.51 3.85
N TYR A 476 -4.37 -10.20 3.33
CA TYR A 476 -4.74 -8.79 3.13
C TYR A 476 -6.16 -8.39 3.54
N SER A 477 -6.94 -9.31 4.10
CA SER A 477 -8.29 -9.01 4.56
C SER A 477 -8.46 -9.37 6.03
N GLY A 478 -9.53 -8.90 6.63
CA GLY A 478 -10.00 -9.32 7.93
C GLY A 478 -10.56 -8.20 8.80
N ASN A 479 -11.34 -8.61 9.80
CA ASN A 479 -11.75 -7.74 10.89
C ASN A 479 -10.56 -7.38 11.79
N THR A 480 -10.75 -6.40 12.66
CA THR A 480 -9.69 -5.89 13.54
C THR A 480 -9.10 -6.99 14.43
N GLU A 481 -9.94 -7.91 14.94
CA GLU A 481 -9.48 -9.03 15.79
C GLU A 481 -8.50 -9.92 15.04
N LEU A 482 -8.84 -10.35 13.83
CA LEU A 482 -7.96 -11.20 13.03
C LEU A 482 -6.73 -10.44 12.50
N LEU A 483 -6.89 -9.19 12.06
CA LEU A 483 -5.78 -8.35 11.61
C LEU A 483 -4.73 -8.16 12.71
N THR A 484 -5.19 -7.95 13.95
CA THR A 484 -4.32 -7.69 15.11
C THR A 484 -4.01 -8.92 15.95
N SER A 485 -4.45 -10.12 15.52
CA SER A 485 -4.29 -11.37 16.29
C SER A 485 -2.83 -11.71 16.65
N ASN A 486 -1.88 -11.25 15.83
CA ASN A 486 -0.43 -11.43 16.05
C ASN A 486 0.27 -10.21 16.66
N PHE A 487 -0.46 -9.18 17.10
CA PHE A 487 0.16 -7.99 17.64
C PHE A 487 0.64 -8.23 19.07
N THR A 488 1.81 -7.71 19.38
CA THR A 488 2.35 -7.61 20.74
C THR A 488 1.61 -6.51 21.52
N ASP A 489 1.68 -6.55 22.84
CA ASP A 489 1.00 -5.56 23.69
C ASP A 489 1.45 -4.13 23.40
N ASP A 490 2.74 -3.90 23.14
CA ASP A 490 3.29 -2.59 22.78
C ASP A 490 2.79 -2.10 21.41
N LEU A 491 2.53 -3.03 20.48
CA LEU A 491 1.97 -2.68 19.19
C LEU A 491 0.47 -2.37 19.28
N ARG A 492 -0.28 -3.13 20.11
CA ARG A 492 -1.70 -2.82 20.39
C ARG A 492 -1.82 -1.46 21.05
N ASP A 493 -1.01 -1.18 22.09
CA ASP A 493 -0.97 0.13 22.74
C ASP A 493 -0.67 1.27 21.75
N PHE A 494 0.24 1.06 20.79
CA PHE A 494 0.53 2.05 19.75
C PHE A 494 -0.68 2.36 18.87
N TYR A 495 -1.42 1.34 18.41
CA TYR A 495 -2.63 1.56 17.60
C TYR A 495 -3.78 2.16 18.42
N ASP A 496 -3.94 1.77 19.67
CA ASP A 496 -4.94 2.37 20.58
C ASP A 496 -4.67 3.86 20.78
N ARG A 497 -3.41 4.24 20.97
CA ARG A 497 -2.99 5.65 21.07
C ARG A 497 -3.22 6.41 19.78
N GLN A 498 -2.93 5.79 18.61
CA GLN A 498 -3.24 6.40 17.32
C GLN A 498 -4.75 6.69 17.21
N GLY A 499 -5.60 5.72 17.46
CA GLY A 499 -7.06 5.89 17.42
C GLY A 499 -7.59 6.93 18.41
N GLN A 500 -6.90 7.10 19.56
CA GLN A 500 -7.28 8.06 20.58
C GLN A 500 -6.85 9.51 20.27
N TYR A 501 -5.67 9.70 19.67
CA TYR A 501 -5.03 11.02 19.57
C TYR A 501 -4.82 11.51 18.14
N ARG A 502 -5.13 10.69 17.14
CA ARG A 502 -5.02 11.05 15.71
C ARG A 502 -6.29 10.66 14.98
N LYS A 503 -6.52 11.23 13.82
CA LYS A 503 -7.68 10.98 12.97
C LYS A 503 -7.26 10.33 11.65
N LEU A 504 -8.14 9.52 11.09
CA LEU A 504 -8.01 9.12 9.70
C LEU A 504 -8.31 10.34 8.80
N ARG A 505 -7.47 10.56 7.80
CA ARG A 505 -7.76 11.54 6.76
C ARG A 505 -9.01 11.08 6.01
N PRO A 506 -9.98 11.96 5.71
CA PRO A 506 -11.07 11.61 4.81
C PRO A 506 -10.55 11.09 3.47
N LEU A 507 -11.29 10.20 2.84
CA LEU A 507 -10.98 9.78 1.47
C LEU A 507 -11.26 10.94 0.51
N ASP A 508 -10.32 11.18 -0.42
CA ASP A 508 -10.56 12.13 -1.49
C ASP A 508 -11.66 11.57 -2.42
N PRO A 509 -12.48 12.42 -3.05
CA PRO A 509 -13.43 11.98 -4.07
C PRO A 509 -12.73 11.22 -5.20
N THR A 510 -13.36 10.15 -5.67
CA THR A 510 -12.82 9.36 -6.78
C THR A 510 -12.93 10.14 -8.09
N VAL A 511 -11.82 10.21 -8.83
CA VAL A 511 -11.77 10.76 -10.19
C VAL A 511 -11.33 9.66 -11.14
N THR A 512 -12.20 9.25 -12.03
CA THR A 512 -11.93 8.16 -12.98
C THR A 512 -11.59 8.75 -14.35
N PHE A 513 -10.37 8.51 -14.81
CA PHE A 513 -9.84 9.01 -16.07
C PHE A 513 -9.94 7.96 -17.16
N ASP A 514 -10.18 8.41 -18.41
CA ASP A 514 -10.02 7.56 -19.58
C ASP A 514 -8.54 7.38 -19.97
N GLU A 515 -8.28 6.55 -20.99
CA GLU A 515 -6.93 6.19 -21.41
C GLU A 515 -6.13 7.42 -21.92
N ASP A 516 -6.76 8.29 -22.70
CA ASP A 516 -6.13 9.50 -23.24
C ASP A 516 -5.79 10.48 -22.10
N GLN A 517 -6.68 10.64 -21.13
CA GLN A 517 -6.46 11.45 -19.93
C GLN A 517 -5.31 10.91 -19.07
N LEU A 518 -5.27 9.59 -18.85
CA LEU A 518 -4.17 8.95 -18.10
C LEU A 518 -2.82 9.14 -18.79
N GLU A 519 -2.75 9.02 -20.12
CA GLU A 519 -1.52 9.28 -20.88
C GLU A 519 -1.06 10.73 -20.70
N MET A 520 -1.97 11.68 -20.78
CA MET A 520 -1.65 13.10 -20.59
C MET A 520 -1.23 13.43 -19.16
N LEU A 521 -1.90 12.87 -18.16
CA LEU A 521 -1.54 13.02 -16.75
C LEU A 521 -0.14 12.47 -16.47
N ASN A 522 0.21 11.32 -17.01
CA ASN A 522 1.55 10.75 -16.87
C ASN A 522 2.62 11.63 -17.56
N LEU A 523 2.30 12.16 -18.75
CA LEU A 523 3.20 13.05 -19.49
C LEU A 523 3.52 14.35 -18.72
N TRP A 524 2.52 14.94 -18.06
CA TRP A 524 2.67 16.16 -17.29
C TRP A 524 3.16 15.91 -15.86
N GLY A 525 2.66 14.86 -15.23
CA GLY A 525 2.88 14.59 -13.82
C GLY A 525 4.30 14.16 -13.49
N THR A 526 4.94 13.37 -14.36
CA THR A 526 6.32 12.92 -14.11
C THR A 526 7.30 14.10 -14.00
N PRO A 527 7.40 15.05 -14.96
CA PRO A 527 8.30 16.20 -14.84
C PRO A 527 7.95 17.12 -13.67
N MET A 528 6.67 17.25 -13.36
CA MET A 528 6.19 18.04 -12.21
C MET A 528 6.66 17.42 -10.89
N THR A 529 6.40 16.12 -10.69
CA THR A 529 6.82 15.38 -9.50
C THR A 529 8.34 15.41 -9.33
N ASP A 530 9.10 15.25 -10.41
CA ASP A 530 10.57 15.36 -10.39
C ASP A 530 11.03 16.75 -9.95
N THR A 531 10.35 17.81 -10.40
CA THR A 531 10.65 19.20 -10.00
C THR A 531 10.39 19.40 -8.50
N VAL A 532 9.23 18.96 -8.00
CA VAL A 532 8.90 19.04 -6.57
C VAL A 532 9.93 18.27 -5.74
N ASN A 533 10.26 17.03 -6.12
CA ASN A 533 11.25 16.21 -5.42
C ASN A 533 12.65 16.84 -5.42
N ALA A 534 13.08 17.42 -6.54
CA ALA A 534 14.38 18.11 -6.62
C ALA A 534 14.45 19.31 -5.68
N TRP A 535 13.39 20.12 -5.61
CA TRP A 535 13.32 21.24 -4.68
C TRP A 535 13.17 20.81 -3.22
N THR A 536 12.39 19.75 -2.95
CA THR A 536 12.32 19.10 -1.65
C THR A 536 13.72 18.78 -1.11
N CYS A 537 14.55 18.15 -1.94
CA CYS A 537 15.93 17.84 -1.54
C CYS A 537 16.77 19.11 -1.32
N LYS A 538 16.63 20.15 -2.14
CA LYS A 538 17.34 21.41 -1.94
C LYS A 538 16.97 22.06 -0.58
N PHE A 539 15.69 22.12 -0.24
CA PHE A 539 15.22 22.65 1.04
C PHE A 539 15.69 21.78 2.21
N ALA A 540 15.51 20.46 2.10
CA ALA A 540 15.87 19.50 3.14
C ALA A 540 17.38 19.42 3.39
N MET A 541 18.21 19.58 2.38
CA MET A 541 19.67 19.64 2.51
C MET A 541 20.20 21.05 2.83
N ASN A 542 19.33 22.03 3.07
CA ASN A 542 19.68 23.44 3.30
C ASN A 542 20.52 24.04 2.16
N GLN A 543 20.26 23.60 0.91
CA GLN A 543 20.87 24.15 -0.31
C GLN A 543 20.04 25.28 -0.92
N ALA A 544 18.79 25.41 -0.52
CA ALA A 544 17.88 26.51 -0.78
C ALA A 544 17.18 26.91 0.51
N ASP A 545 16.79 28.18 0.63
CA ASP A 545 16.06 28.70 1.79
C ASP A 545 14.57 28.80 1.46
N ILE A 546 13.72 28.11 2.24
CA ILE A 546 12.28 28.03 1.98
C ILE A 546 11.58 29.40 1.92
N ASN A 547 12.13 30.44 2.57
CA ASN A 547 11.55 31.78 2.57
C ASN A 547 12.06 32.64 1.42
N ASN A 548 13.34 32.49 1.04
CA ASN A 548 13.97 33.31 0.03
C ASN A 548 13.79 32.76 -1.39
N ASP A 549 13.74 31.43 -1.54
CA ASP A 549 13.67 30.76 -2.83
C ASP A 549 12.25 30.24 -3.17
N TRP A 550 11.26 30.49 -2.31
CA TRP A 550 9.89 30.03 -2.47
C TRP A 550 9.26 30.40 -3.80
N ASP A 551 9.35 31.69 -4.17
CA ASP A 551 8.74 32.17 -5.42
C ASP A 551 9.40 31.55 -6.66
N THR A 552 10.70 31.22 -6.58
CA THR A 552 11.41 30.51 -7.64
C THR A 552 10.93 29.06 -7.74
N TYR A 553 10.76 28.39 -6.61
CA TYR A 553 10.21 27.05 -6.54
C TYR A 553 8.80 26.98 -7.16
N VAL A 554 7.90 27.85 -6.71
CA VAL A 554 6.52 27.90 -7.23
C VAL A 554 6.52 28.11 -8.74
N ALA A 555 7.29 29.06 -9.25
CA ALA A 555 7.37 29.33 -10.69
C ALA A 555 7.91 28.12 -11.50
N GLU A 556 8.86 27.36 -10.95
CA GLU A 556 9.39 26.15 -11.60
C GLU A 556 8.36 25.01 -11.62
N VAL A 557 7.57 24.81 -10.54
CA VAL A 557 6.50 23.81 -10.47
C VAL A 557 5.38 24.16 -11.44
N GLU A 558 4.89 25.41 -11.41
CA GLU A 558 3.85 25.89 -12.32
C GLU A 558 4.23 25.74 -13.80
N ALA A 559 5.53 25.90 -14.13
CA ALA A 559 6.03 25.70 -15.49
C ALA A 559 5.98 24.24 -15.98
N GLN A 560 5.73 23.26 -15.10
CA GLN A 560 5.63 21.83 -15.41
C GLN A 560 4.19 21.36 -15.73
N ASN A 561 3.36 22.21 -16.30
CA ASN A 561 1.96 21.92 -16.62
C ASN A 561 1.04 21.62 -15.41
N MET A 562 1.40 22.08 -14.22
CA MET A 562 0.60 21.81 -13.02
C MET A 562 -0.86 22.27 -13.18
N GLN A 563 -1.10 23.45 -13.78
CA GLN A 563 -2.47 23.92 -14.01
C GLN A 563 -3.27 22.97 -14.91
N ASN A 564 -2.64 22.35 -15.91
CA ASN A 564 -3.34 21.38 -16.76
C ASN A 564 -3.73 20.11 -15.99
N ILE A 565 -2.91 19.70 -15.00
CA ILE A 565 -3.23 18.57 -14.11
C ILE A 565 -4.42 18.94 -13.22
N VAL A 566 -4.37 20.11 -12.58
CA VAL A 566 -5.47 20.64 -11.74
C VAL A 566 -6.77 20.73 -12.53
N ASP A 567 -6.72 21.32 -13.73
CA ASP A 567 -7.90 21.49 -14.59
C ASP A 567 -8.47 20.13 -14.99
N MET A 568 -7.64 19.17 -15.40
CA MET A 568 -8.09 17.83 -15.80
C MET A 568 -8.76 17.08 -14.63
N TYR A 569 -8.19 17.14 -13.42
CA TYR A 569 -8.81 16.55 -12.23
C TYR A 569 -10.18 17.17 -11.96
N ASN A 570 -10.26 18.50 -11.94
CA ASN A 570 -11.52 19.21 -11.63
C ASN A 570 -12.57 19.07 -12.72
N ASP A 571 -12.19 19.11 -13.99
CA ASP A 571 -13.13 18.91 -15.11
C ASP A 571 -13.71 17.49 -15.07
N THR A 572 -12.89 16.47 -14.85
CA THR A 572 -13.33 15.07 -14.75
C THR A 572 -14.19 14.84 -13.50
N TYR A 573 -13.78 15.38 -12.35
CA TYR A 573 -14.55 15.32 -11.11
C TYR A 573 -15.93 15.98 -11.28
N ASN A 574 -15.98 17.17 -11.83
CA ASN A 574 -17.25 17.89 -12.05
C ASN A 574 -18.15 17.21 -13.08
N ALA A 575 -17.59 16.50 -14.06
CA ALA A 575 -18.37 15.74 -15.04
C ALA A 575 -18.98 14.46 -14.42
N SER A 576 -18.45 13.96 -13.31
CA SER A 576 -18.96 12.78 -12.59
C SER A 576 -20.03 13.11 -11.53
N LYS A 577 -20.27 14.39 -11.20
CA LYS A 577 -21.35 14.86 -10.32
C LYS A 577 -22.69 14.87 -11.04
#